data_1026a19c7c15a8d1c476dc011ba9fb1b
#
_entry.id   1026a19c7c15a8d1c476dc011ba9fb1b
#
_cell.length_a   1.000
_cell.length_b   1.000
_cell.length_c   1.000
_cell.angle_alpha   90.00
_cell.angle_beta   90.00
_cell.angle_gamma   90.00
#
_symmetry.space_group_name_H-M   'P 1'
#
loop_
_entity.id
_entity.type
_entity.pdbx_description
1 polymer ?
#
loop_
_entity_poly.entity_id
_entity_poly.type
_entity_poly.pdbx_seq_one_letter_code
_entity_poly.pdbx_strand_id
1 'polypeptide(L)'
;MMLKSKEILQLITIILVELLLELLAFVVVPVALLFCKKDDENLPKIFRWFEDANDYYDGKCAAINGDSGWREKHYPEPTNRTYKARLLWLLRNRIGHFSSEILGVKLDDINPYSIETIGDPNITSNGGKESGFCKVTCTLKDGKKRFGFFRVVRYGKFYCRIYLGWKLMDIAGANALNFKEFTQKDDKKHLKTVWCINPLKKVNQKGE
;
A
#
# COMPACT_ATOMS: atom_id res chain seq x y z
N MET A 1 3.46 23.32 2.48
CA MET A 1 2.02 22.97 2.65
C MET A 1 1.90 21.91 3.73
N MET A 2 1.03 22.11 4.71
CA MET A 2 0.87 21.23 5.87
C MET A 2 -0.44 20.44 5.76
N LEU A 3 -0.51 19.29 6.44
CA LEU A 3 -1.75 18.54 6.59
C LEU A 3 -2.75 19.33 7.46
N LYS A 4 -4.05 19.21 7.15
CA LYS A 4 -5.12 19.79 7.96
C LYS A 4 -5.31 18.98 9.25
N SER A 5 -5.81 19.60 10.32
CA SER A 5 -5.99 18.92 11.63
C SER A 5 -6.80 17.62 11.54
N LYS A 6 -7.85 17.58 10.71
CA LYS A 6 -8.64 16.37 10.47
C LYS A 6 -7.83 15.26 9.79
N GLU A 7 -6.94 15.62 8.84
CA GLU A 7 -6.06 14.67 8.15
C GLU A 7 -5.01 14.08 9.11
N ILE A 8 -4.49 14.93 10.02
CA ILE A 8 -3.56 14.50 11.07
C ILE A 8 -4.26 13.51 12.02
N LEU A 9 -5.48 13.81 12.45
CA LEU A 9 -6.25 12.90 13.32
C LEU A 9 -6.51 11.55 12.63
N GLN A 10 -6.94 11.57 11.36
CA GLN A 10 -7.12 10.34 10.58
C GLN A 10 -5.81 9.54 10.50
N LEU A 11 -4.68 10.20 10.21
CA LEU A 11 -3.38 9.56 10.12
C LEU A 11 -2.96 8.91 11.45
N ILE A 12 -3.10 9.63 12.56
CA ILE A 12 -2.78 9.10 13.90
C ILE A 12 -3.62 7.86 14.19
N THR A 13 -4.92 7.90 13.91
CA THR A 13 -5.82 6.75 14.13
C THR A 13 -5.38 5.55 13.29
N ILE A 14 -5.07 5.74 11.99
CA ILE A 14 -4.59 4.68 11.11
C ILE A 14 -3.28 4.08 11.68
N ILE A 15 -2.31 4.92 12.00
CA ILE A 15 -1.00 4.47 12.52
C ILE A 15 -1.17 3.65 13.81
N LEU A 16 -1.98 4.13 14.76
CA LEU A 16 -2.19 3.42 16.03
C LEU A 16 -2.84 2.04 15.81
N VAL A 17 -3.88 1.97 14.98
CA VAL A 17 -4.57 0.71 14.69
C VAL A 17 -3.65 -0.26 13.93
N GLU A 18 -2.98 0.21 12.87
CA GLU A 18 -2.07 -0.63 12.09
C GLU A 18 -0.87 -1.10 12.92
N LEU A 19 -0.27 -0.24 13.73
CA LEU A 19 0.84 -0.60 14.61
C LEU A 19 0.44 -1.69 15.61
N LEU A 20 -0.75 -1.57 16.23
CA LEU A 20 -1.28 -2.59 17.13
C LEU A 20 -1.42 -3.94 16.40
N LEU A 21 -2.04 -3.94 15.23
CA LEU A 21 -2.21 -5.16 14.44
C LEU A 21 -0.87 -5.73 13.94
N GLU A 22 0.07 -4.88 13.54
CA GLU A 22 1.42 -5.31 13.17
C GLU A 22 2.15 -6.01 14.32
N LEU A 23 2.01 -5.52 15.54
CA LEU A 23 2.58 -6.16 16.74
C LEU A 23 1.89 -7.51 17.02
N LEU A 24 0.55 -7.55 16.94
CA LEU A 24 -0.22 -8.78 17.11
C LEU A 24 0.13 -9.84 16.06
N ALA A 25 0.48 -9.42 14.84
CA ALA A 25 0.82 -10.34 13.76
C ALA A 25 2.00 -11.27 14.07
N PHE A 26 2.95 -10.85 14.89
CA PHE A 26 4.08 -11.71 15.31
C PHE A 26 3.63 -12.93 16.12
N VAL A 27 2.47 -12.86 16.76
CA VAL A 27 1.89 -13.98 17.51
C VAL A 27 0.83 -14.69 16.69
N VAL A 28 -0.04 -13.92 16.06
CA VAL A 28 -1.22 -14.46 15.34
C VAL A 28 -0.82 -15.22 14.07
N VAL A 29 0.12 -14.69 13.27
CA VAL A 29 0.50 -15.29 11.98
C VAL A 29 1.08 -16.70 12.16
N PRO A 30 2.08 -16.95 13.06
CA PRO A 30 2.59 -18.29 13.29
C PRO A 30 1.50 -19.29 13.69
N VAL A 31 0.59 -18.87 14.57
CA VAL A 31 -0.53 -19.71 15.01
C VAL A 31 -1.52 -19.97 13.89
N ALA A 32 -1.93 -18.95 13.15
CA ALA A 32 -2.88 -19.07 12.05
C ALA A 32 -2.41 -20.02 10.95
N LEU A 33 -1.10 -20.00 10.65
CA LEU A 33 -0.50 -20.88 9.64
C LEU A 33 -0.55 -22.36 10.02
N LEU A 34 -0.64 -22.73 11.31
CA LEU A 34 -0.80 -24.13 11.74
C LEU A 34 -2.15 -24.72 11.31
N PHE A 35 -3.15 -23.87 11.05
CA PHE A 35 -4.47 -24.31 10.58
C PHE A 35 -4.61 -24.27 9.04
N CYS A 36 -3.54 -23.88 8.32
CA CYS A 36 -3.52 -23.84 6.85
C CYS A 36 -3.03 -25.17 6.27
N LYS A 37 -3.73 -25.67 5.27
CA LYS A 37 -3.31 -26.78 4.43
C LYS A 37 -2.34 -26.30 3.34
N LYS A 38 -1.65 -27.25 2.69
CA LYS A 38 -0.69 -26.94 1.63
C LYS A 38 -1.32 -26.17 0.46
N ASP A 39 -2.58 -26.49 0.11
CA ASP A 39 -3.27 -25.90 -1.04
C ASP A 39 -4.09 -24.65 -0.69
N ASP A 40 -4.11 -24.24 0.57
CA ASP A 40 -4.80 -23.02 0.97
C ASP A 40 -4.07 -21.80 0.39
N GLU A 41 -4.85 -20.85 -0.11
CA GLU A 41 -4.38 -19.58 -0.66
C GLU A 41 -4.54 -18.41 0.32
N ASN A 42 -5.36 -18.61 1.37
CA ASN A 42 -5.68 -17.59 2.38
C ASN A 42 -5.55 -18.19 3.78
N LEU A 43 -5.38 -17.31 4.78
CA LEU A 43 -5.56 -17.69 6.18
C LEU A 43 -7.03 -18.04 6.47
N PRO A 44 -7.31 -18.82 7.53
CA PRO A 44 -8.67 -19.01 8.01
C PRO A 44 -9.39 -17.67 8.21
N LYS A 45 -10.68 -17.59 7.91
CA LYS A 45 -11.46 -16.34 7.84
C LYS A 45 -11.24 -15.38 9.03
N ILE A 46 -11.12 -15.93 10.25
CA ILE A 46 -10.91 -15.14 11.48
C ILE A 46 -9.54 -14.46 11.55
N PHE A 47 -8.56 -14.91 10.75
CA PHE A 47 -7.18 -14.41 10.72
C PHE A 47 -6.86 -13.62 9.46
N ARG A 48 -7.81 -13.41 8.53
CA ARG A 48 -7.56 -12.75 7.24
C ARG A 48 -7.01 -11.34 7.33
N TRP A 49 -7.23 -10.65 8.42
CA TRP A 49 -6.62 -9.32 8.62
C TRP A 49 -5.10 -9.35 8.60
N PHE A 50 -4.50 -10.53 8.87
CA PHE A 50 -3.06 -10.74 8.99
C PHE A 50 -2.43 -11.36 7.74
N GLU A 51 -3.16 -11.47 6.63
CA GLU A 51 -2.61 -11.86 5.33
C GLU A 51 -2.31 -10.64 4.47
N ASP A 52 -1.61 -10.84 3.35
CA ASP A 52 -1.45 -9.78 2.36
C ASP A 52 -2.71 -9.64 1.49
N ALA A 53 -2.84 -8.49 0.82
CA ALA A 53 -3.98 -8.26 -0.07
C ALA A 53 -3.88 -9.15 -1.32
N ASN A 54 -5.06 -9.49 -1.89
CA ASN A 54 -5.16 -10.33 -3.09
C ASN A 54 -5.16 -9.55 -4.41
N ASP A 55 -4.90 -8.25 -4.36
CA ASP A 55 -4.92 -7.34 -5.52
C ASP A 55 -3.61 -7.43 -6.31
N TYR A 56 -3.32 -8.58 -6.94
CA TYR A 56 -2.07 -8.76 -7.68
C TYR A 56 -2.26 -9.12 -9.15
N TYR A 57 -1.38 -8.56 -9.98
CA TYR A 57 -1.37 -8.57 -11.44
C TYR A 57 -1.18 -9.93 -12.11
N ASP A 58 -0.65 -10.91 -11.42
CA ASP A 58 -0.33 -12.21 -12.02
C ASP A 58 -1.48 -13.22 -11.94
N GLY A 59 -2.66 -12.78 -11.49
CA GLY A 59 -3.85 -13.62 -11.31
C GLY A 59 -3.68 -14.72 -10.25
N LYS A 60 -2.57 -14.73 -9.51
CA LYS A 60 -2.30 -15.69 -8.42
C LYS A 60 -2.49 -15.02 -7.08
N CYS A 61 -3.22 -15.68 -6.19
CA CYS A 61 -3.43 -15.20 -4.84
C CYS A 61 -2.11 -15.12 -4.08
N ALA A 62 -1.68 -13.89 -3.76
CA ALA A 62 -0.47 -13.64 -3.00
C ALA A 62 -0.66 -13.73 -1.49
N ALA A 63 -1.91 -13.77 -1.00
CA ALA A 63 -2.27 -13.60 0.40
C ALA A 63 -1.31 -14.31 1.37
N ILE A 64 -1.11 -15.62 1.22
CA ILE A 64 -0.16 -16.37 2.07
C ILE A 64 1.01 -16.99 1.32
N ASN A 65 0.96 -17.04 -0.02
CA ASN A 65 1.95 -17.78 -0.84
C ASN A 65 3.00 -16.86 -1.50
N GLY A 66 2.87 -15.56 -1.34
CA GLY A 66 3.78 -14.58 -1.93
C GLY A 66 3.43 -14.16 -3.36
N ASP A 67 3.82 -12.94 -3.71
CA ASP A 67 3.73 -12.42 -5.09
C ASP A 67 4.77 -13.07 -6.02
N SER A 68 4.70 -12.77 -7.32
CA SER A 68 5.63 -13.30 -8.32
C SER A 68 7.09 -12.98 -7.96
N GLY A 69 7.38 -11.74 -7.58
CA GLY A 69 8.74 -11.33 -7.22
C GLY A 69 9.29 -12.04 -5.99
N TRP A 70 8.43 -12.33 -5.01
CA TRP A 70 8.81 -13.14 -3.85
C TRP A 70 9.10 -14.58 -4.22
N ARG A 71 8.21 -15.19 -5.03
CA ARG A 71 8.36 -16.58 -5.50
C ARG A 71 9.63 -16.75 -6.31
N GLU A 72 9.86 -15.91 -7.30
CA GLU A 72 11.04 -15.98 -8.17
C GLU A 72 12.34 -15.83 -7.39
N LYS A 73 12.39 -14.92 -6.44
CA LYS A 73 13.63 -14.55 -5.75
C LYS A 73 13.94 -15.42 -4.53
N HIS A 74 12.93 -15.86 -3.78
CA HIS A 74 13.14 -16.44 -2.45
C HIS A 74 12.61 -17.85 -2.30
N TYR A 75 11.41 -18.11 -2.79
CA TYR A 75 10.71 -19.38 -2.61
C TYR A 75 9.89 -19.74 -3.86
N PRO A 76 10.54 -20.25 -4.92
CA PRO A 76 9.84 -20.70 -6.13
C PRO A 76 8.86 -21.82 -5.83
N GLU A 77 7.86 -22.00 -6.69
CA GLU A 77 6.93 -23.13 -6.56
C GLU A 77 7.65 -24.47 -6.71
N PRO A 78 7.32 -25.48 -5.91
CA PRO A 78 6.25 -25.52 -4.89
C PRO A 78 6.72 -25.09 -3.47
N THR A 79 7.94 -24.60 -3.30
CA THR A 79 8.53 -24.29 -1.99
C THR A 79 7.89 -23.07 -1.31
N ASN A 80 7.23 -22.20 -2.08
CA ASN A 80 6.45 -21.07 -1.58
C ASN A 80 5.29 -21.47 -0.65
N ARG A 81 4.82 -22.72 -0.73
CA ARG A 81 3.74 -23.28 0.09
C ARG A 81 4.20 -23.92 1.39
N THR A 82 5.49 -23.85 1.70
CA THR A 82 6.02 -24.32 2.99
C THR A 82 5.67 -23.35 4.12
N TYR A 83 5.52 -23.87 5.34
CA TYR A 83 5.28 -23.05 6.53
C TYR A 83 6.27 -21.89 6.66
N LYS A 84 7.57 -22.18 6.47
CA LYS A 84 8.65 -21.18 6.56
C LYS A 84 8.48 -20.08 5.52
N ALA A 85 8.20 -20.42 4.27
CA ALA A 85 8.04 -19.45 3.19
C ALA A 85 6.84 -18.52 3.45
N ARG A 86 5.70 -19.11 3.83
CA ARG A 86 4.48 -18.38 4.20
C ARG A 86 4.68 -17.49 5.42
N LEU A 87 5.35 -17.98 6.45
CA LEU A 87 5.64 -17.21 7.66
C LEU A 87 6.49 -15.98 7.33
N LEU A 88 7.57 -16.14 6.57
CA LEU A 88 8.43 -15.02 6.21
C LEU A 88 7.74 -14.01 5.30
N TRP A 89 6.90 -14.49 4.37
CA TRP A 89 6.06 -13.61 3.53
C TRP A 89 5.10 -12.77 4.37
N LEU A 90 4.34 -13.41 5.24
CA LEU A 90 3.35 -12.75 6.08
C LEU A 90 3.98 -11.84 7.13
N LEU A 91 5.13 -12.19 7.70
CA LEU A 91 5.85 -11.30 8.61
C LEU A 91 6.44 -10.07 7.88
N ARG A 92 6.64 -10.13 6.58
CA ARG A 92 7.00 -8.96 5.75
C ARG A 92 5.79 -8.11 5.39
N ASN A 93 4.62 -8.72 5.17
CA ASN A 93 3.40 -8.08 4.66
C ASN A 93 2.22 -8.29 5.63
N ARG A 94 2.46 -8.05 6.92
CA ARG A 94 1.67 -8.53 8.06
C ARG A 94 0.17 -8.23 8.04
N ILE A 95 -0.24 -7.09 7.51
CA ILE A 95 -1.62 -6.60 7.56
C ILE A 95 -2.05 -6.01 6.20
N GLY A 96 -1.50 -6.57 5.11
CA GLY A 96 -1.77 -6.07 3.76
C GLY A 96 -3.26 -6.07 3.42
N HIS A 97 -3.98 -7.14 3.77
CA HIS A 97 -5.43 -7.23 3.61
C HIS A 97 -6.17 -6.17 4.43
N PHE A 98 -5.81 -5.99 5.70
CA PHE A 98 -6.46 -4.98 6.55
C PHE A 98 -6.23 -3.55 6.01
N SER A 99 -4.99 -3.22 5.66
CA SER A 99 -4.62 -1.90 5.12
C SER A 99 -5.24 -1.62 3.75
N SER A 100 -5.51 -2.67 2.95
CA SER A 100 -6.09 -2.57 1.61
C SER A 100 -7.62 -2.65 1.62
N GLU A 101 -8.17 -3.73 2.16
CA GLU A 101 -9.61 -4.04 2.00
C GLU A 101 -10.46 -3.46 3.13
N ILE A 102 -9.91 -3.28 4.35
CA ILE A 102 -10.68 -2.76 5.48
C ILE A 102 -10.49 -1.24 5.62
N LEU A 103 -9.24 -0.74 5.63
CA LEU A 103 -8.95 0.69 5.75
C LEU A 103 -8.78 1.38 4.40
N GLY A 104 -8.51 0.63 3.36
CA GLY A 104 -8.26 1.13 2.01
C GLY A 104 -9.47 1.82 1.39
N VAL A 105 -9.26 2.38 0.23
CA VAL A 105 -10.27 3.04 -0.59
C VAL A 105 -10.53 2.19 -1.81
N LYS A 106 -11.77 1.76 -2.02
CA LYS A 106 -12.17 1.15 -3.29
C LYS A 106 -12.17 2.21 -4.38
N LEU A 107 -11.55 1.90 -5.52
CA LEU A 107 -11.52 2.83 -6.64
C LEU A 107 -12.93 3.21 -7.12
N ASP A 108 -13.86 2.26 -7.12
CA ASP A 108 -15.26 2.48 -7.50
C ASP A 108 -16.02 3.39 -6.54
N ASP A 109 -15.55 3.55 -5.30
CA ASP A 109 -16.20 4.42 -4.31
C ASP A 109 -15.72 5.87 -4.39
N ILE A 110 -14.68 6.16 -5.19
CA ILE A 110 -14.19 7.53 -5.37
C ILE A 110 -15.16 8.32 -6.25
N ASN A 111 -15.50 9.54 -5.81
CA ASN A 111 -16.15 10.52 -6.68
C ASN A 111 -15.07 11.20 -7.56
N PRO A 112 -15.01 10.92 -8.88
CA PRO A 112 -13.96 11.47 -9.74
C PRO A 112 -13.95 13.01 -9.83
N TYR A 113 -15.12 13.64 -9.65
CA TYR A 113 -15.25 15.11 -9.66
C TYR A 113 -14.67 15.78 -8.41
N SER A 114 -14.32 15.01 -7.38
CA SER A 114 -13.77 15.51 -6.11
C SER A 114 -12.27 15.37 -6.00
N ILE A 115 -11.60 14.84 -7.03
CA ILE A 115 -10.15 14.61 -6.98
C ILE A 115 -9.43 15.95 -7.15
N GLU A 116 -8.62 16.28 -6.16
CA GLU A 116 -7.78 17.47 -6.17
C GLU A 116 -6.31 17.03 -6.02
N THR A 117 -5.46 17.48 -6.93
CA THR A 117 -4.01 17.23 -6.90
C THR A 117 -3.28 18.56 -6.71
N ILE A 118 -2.39 18.64 -5.74
CA ILE A 118 -1.58 19.82 -5.45
C ILE A 118 -0.11 19.39 -5.42
N GLY A 119 0.73 20.10 -6.17
CA GLY A 119 2.15 19.78 -6.32
C GLY A 119 2.41 18.96 -7.58
N ASP A 120 3.53 18.24 -7.61
CA ASP A 120 3.97 17.48 -8.78
C ASP A 120 3.37 16.05 -8.77
N PRO A 121 2.46 15.70 -9.67
CA PRO A 121 1.88 14.36 -9.76
C PRO A 121 2.92 13.27 -10.10
N ASN A 122 4.06 13.64 -10.69
CA ASN A 122 5.12 12.71 -11.08
C ASN A 122 6.22 12.55 -10.04
N ILE A 123 6.09 13.17 -8.85
CA ILE A 123 7.10 13.15 -7.79
C ILE A 123 7.51 11.73 -7.36
N THR A 124 6.61 10.76 -7.48
CA THR A 124 6.87 9.37 -7.09
C THR A 124 7.87 8.67 -8.00
N SER A 125 7.95 9.09 -9.27
CA SER A 125 8.82 8.50 -10.30
C SER A 125 10.16 9.22 -10.47
N ASN A 126 10.37 10.38 -9.81
CA ASN A 126 11.61 11.17 -9.99
C ASN A 126 12.87 10.52 -9.38
N GLY A 127 12.74 9.38 -8.66
CA GLY A 127 13.87 8.65 -8.08
C GLY A 127 14.66 9.42 -7.03
N GLY A 128 14.13 10.51 -6.49
CA GLY A 128 14.82 11.40 -5.54
C GLY A 128 15.74 12.40 -6.22
N LYS A 129 15.66 12.58 -7.53
CA LYS A 129 16.49 13.53 -8.29
C LYS A 129 16.23 14.98 -7.87
N GLU A 130 14.98 15.29 -7.51
CA GLU A 130 14.55 16.63 -7.10
C GLU A 130 13.71 16.55 -5.83
N SER A 131 13.79 17.61 -5.02
CA SER A 131 12.88 17.79 -3.87
C SER A 131 11.53 18.28 -4.36
N GLY A 132 10.47 17.78 -3.74
CA GLY A 132 9.12 18.18 -4.09
C GLY A 132 8.07 17.47 -3.24
N PHE A 133 6.83 17.73 -3.55
CA PHE A 133 5.70 17.04 -2.90
C PHE A 133 4.52 16.92 -3.87
N CYS A 134 3.66 15.96 -3.57
CA CYS A 134 2.32 15.86 -4.13
C CYS A 134 1.34 15.56 -3.01
N LYS A 135 0.20 16.22 -3.03
CA LYS A 135 -0.94 15.90 -2.17
C LYS A 135 -2.16 15.66 -3.05
N VAL A 136 -2.77 14.51 -2.88
CA VAL A 136 -4.05 14.18 -3.52
C VAL A 136 -5.12 14.08 -2.47
N THR A 137 -6.28 14.68 -2.71
CA THR A 137 -7.47 14.51 -1.89
C THR A 137 -8.64 14.05 -2.74
N CYS A 138 -9.50 13.23 -2.18
CA CYS A 138 -10.74 12.82 -2.83
C CYS A 138 -11.88 12.67 -1.80
N THR A 139 -13.11 12.71 -2.28
CA THR A 139 -14.30 12.42 -1.49
C THR A 139 -14.92 11.13 -2.01
N LEU A 140 -15.24 10.23 -1.11
CA LEU A 140 -15.92 8.98 -1.44
C LEU A 140 -17.41 9.21 -1.65
N LYS A 141 -18.10 8.28 -2.29
CA LYS A 141 -19.57 8.32 -2.51
C LYS A 141 -20.37 8.44 -1.20
N ASP A 142 -19.81 7.96 -0.08
CA ASP A 142 -20.40 8.12 1.27
C ASP A 142 -20.08 9.46 1.94
N GLY A 143 -19.43 10.39 1.23
CA GLY A 143 -19.06 11.73 1.71
C GLY A 143 -17.78 11.79 2.52
N LYS A 144 -17.13 10.67 2.83
CA LYS A 144 -15.87 10.66 3.57
C LYS A 144 -14.73 11.17 2.71
N LYS A 145 -13.89 12.03 3.29
CA LYS A 145 -12.68 12.54 2.63
C LYS A 145 -11.48 11.66 2.92
N ARG A 146 -10.65 11.48 1.90
CA ARG A 146 -9.36 10.78 1.97
C ARG A 146 -8.26 11.66 1.41
N PHE A 147 -7.03 11.44 1.89
CA PHE A 147 -5.85 12.16 1.40
C PHE A 147 -4.67 11.20 1.23
N GLY A 148 -3.81 11.53 0.28
CA GLY A 148 -2.47 10.96 0.14
C GLY A 148 -1.48 12.12 0.10
N PHE A 149 -0.40 12.04 0.88
CA PHE A 149 0.65 13.04 0.90
C PHE A 149 1.99 12.36 0.65
N PHE A 150 2.67 12.77 -0.41
CA PHE A 150 4.00 12.28 -0.78
C PHE A 150 4.98 13.44 -0.82
N ARG A 151 6.15 13.26 -0.22
CA ARG A 151 7.22 14.27 -0.20
C ARG A 151 8.57 13.63 -0.41
N VAL A 152 9.39 14.28 -1.22
CA VAL A 152 10.81 14.01 -1.39
C VAL A 152 11.60 15.22 -0.88
N VAL A 153 12.60 14.97 -0.04
CA VAL A 153 13.57 15.97 0.39
C VAL A 153 14.94 15.43 0.05
N ARG A 154 15.57 16.00 -0.98
CA ARG A 154 16.92 15.62 -1.43
C ARG A 154 18.00 16.28 -0.58
N TYR A 155 19.06 15.53 -0.28
CA TYR A 155 20.27 16.03 0.36
C TYR A 155 21.50 15.25 -0.18
N GLY A 156 22.22 15.90 -1.09
CA GLY A 156 23.36 15.30 -1.79
C GLY A 156 22.98 14.07 -2.60
N LYS A 157 23.60 12.92 -2.32
CA LYS A 157 23.35 11.62 -2.97
C LYS A 157 22.20 10.81 -2.35
N PHE A 158 21.55 11.35 -1.31
CA PHE A 158 20.44 10.72 -0.62
C PHE A 158 19.19 11.59 -0.70
N TYR A 159 18.04 10.99 -0.36
CA TYR A 159 16.81 11.69 -0.16
C TYR A 159 15.95 11.02 0.93
N CYS A 160 15.17 11.83 1.63
CA CYS A 160 14.09 11.37 2.50
C CYS A 160 12.81 11.25 1.68
N ARG A 161 12.15 10.10 1.78
CA ARG A 161 10.81 9.88 1.23
C ARG A 161 9.80 9.78 2.36
N ILE A 162 8.75 10.57 2.27
CA ILE A 162 7.61 10.55 3.18
C ILE A 162 6.36 10.22 2.37
N TYR A 163 5.59 9.22 2.80
CA TYR A 163 4.30 8.88 2.20
C TYR A 163 3.29 8.59 3.31
N LEU A 164 2.23 9.39 3.39
CA LEU A 164 1.25 9.38 4.48
C LEU A 164 -0.18 9.40 3.95
N GLY A 165 -1.09 8.70 4.65
CA GLY A 165 -2.51 8.63 4.36
C GLY A 165 -2.90 7.40 3.53
N TRP A 166 -3.43 7.59 2.35
CA TRP A 166 -3.76 6.52 1.39
C TRP A 166 -2.88 6.61 0.15
N LYS A 167 -2.68 5.50 -0.56
CA LYS A 167 -1.88 5.46 -1.80
C LYS A 167 -2.58 6.17 -2.98
N LEU A 168 -3.05 7.39 -2.76
CA LEU A 168 -3.72 8.19 -3.77
C LEU A 168 -2.78 8.75 -4.85
N MET A 169 -1.46 8.57 -4.73
CA MET A 169 -0.54 8.97 -5.80
C MET A 169 -0.78 8.19 -7.10
N ASP A 170 -1.37 7.00 -7.01
CA ASP A 170 -1.74 6.19 -8.17
C ASP A 170 -2.82 6.87 -9.04
N ILE A 171 -3.54 7.84 -8.49
CA ILE A 171 -4.54 8.68 -9.19
C ILE A 171 -4.15 10.17 -9.20
N ALA A 172 -2.90 10.52 -8.94
CA ALA A 172 -2.42 11.90 -9.00
C ALA A 172 -2.56 12.46 -10.42
N GLY A 173 -3.17 13.63 -10.57
CA GLY A 173 -3.47 14.22 -11.86
C GLY A 173 -4.72 13.68 -12.56
N ALA A 174 -5.41 12.70 -11.98
CA ALA A 174 -6.70 12.24 -12.49
C ALA A 174 -7.79 13.30 -12.29
N ASN A 175 -8.77 13.27 -13.19
CA ASN A 175 -10.00 14.06 -13.13
C ASN A 175 -11.18 13.21 -13.62
N ALA A 176 -12.38 13.77 -13.61
CA ALA A 176 -13.58 13.04 -13.99
C ALA A 176 -13.56 12.45 -15.42
N LEU A 177 -12.84 13.07 -16.34
CA LEU A 177 -12.78 12.64 -17.75
C LEU A 177 -11.83 11.45 -17.95
N ASN A 178 -10.68 11.45 -17.27
CA ASN A 178 -9.63 10.44 -17.44
C ASN A 178 -9.54 9.42 -16.31
N PHE A 179 -10.39 9.49 -15.29
CA PHE A 179 -10.33 8.62 -14.11
C PHE A 179 -10.35 7.12 -14.45
N LYS A 180 -11.16 6.73 -15.43
CA LYS A 180 -11.22 5.33 -15.90
C LYS A 180 -9.88 4.85 -16.44
N GLU A 181 -9.13 5.69 -17.16
CA GLU A 181 -7.80 5.35 -17.69
C GLU A 181 -6.80 5.12 -16.56
N PHE A 182 -6.88 5.92 -15.48
CA PHE A 182 -6.04 5.75 -14.29
C PHE A 182 -6.35 4.46 -13.53
N THR A 183 -7.62 4.05 -13.48
CA THR A 183 -8.06 2.88 -12.72
C THR A 183 -7.97 1.56 -13.49
N GLN A 184 -7.92 1.60 -14.82
CA GLN A 184 -7.81 0.41 -15.67
C GLN A 184 -6.37 -0.05 -15.93
N LYS A 185 -5.38 0.81 -15.69
CA LYS A 185 -3.96 0.48 -15.93
C LYS A 185 -3.43 -0.67 -15.09
N ASP A 186 -4.00 -0.82 -13.93
CA ASP A 186 -3.58 -1.79 -12.93
C ASP A 186 -4.86 -2.47 -12.42
N ASP A 187 -4.95 -3.79 -12.40
CA ASP A 187 -6.09 -4.56 -11.84
C ASP A 187 -6.34 -4.30 -10.33
N LYS A 188 -5.79 -3.20 -9.81
CA LYS A 188 -5.99 -2.75 -8.44
C LYS A 188 -7.43 -2.35 -8.22
N LYS A 189 -8.05 -2.95 -7.22
CA LYS A 189 -9.41 -2.60 -6.77
C LYS A 189 -9.40 -1.64 -5.60
N HIS A 190 -8.31 -1.60 -4.83
CA HIS A 190 -8.18 -0.83 -3.60
C HIS A 190 -6.89 -0.03 -3.54
N LEU A 191 -6.97 1.18 -2.99
CA LEU A 191 -5.82 2.03 -2.63
C LEU A 191 -5.58 1.90 -1.12
N LYS A 192 -4.57 1.14 -0.74
CA LYS A 192 -4.28 0.85 0.67
C LYS A 192 -3.80 2.07 1.45
N THR A 193 -3.93 2.01 2.77
CA THR A 193 -3.29 2.96 3.69
C THR A 193 -1.77 2.86 3.63
N VAL A 194 -1.11 3.96 3.93
CA VAL A 194 0.35 4.06 3.96
C VAL A 194 0.82 5.09 4.98
N TRP A 195 1.81 4.71 5.77
CA TRP A 195 2.61 5.60 6.60
C TRP A 195 4.07 5.15 6.50
N CYS A 196 4.84 5.85 5.72
CA CYS A 196 6.22 5.50 5.43
C CYS A 196 7.10 6.74 5.51
N ILE A 197 8.12 6.68 6.35
CA ILE A 197 9.19 7.67 6.39
C ILE A 197 10.49 6.91 6.17
N ASN A 198 11.13 7.17 5.02
CA ASN A 198 12.41 6.55 4.69
C ASN A 198 13.47 7.64 4.50
N PRO A 199 14.29 7.91 5.53
CA PRO A 199 15.18 9.06 5.54
C PRO A 199 16.42 8.90 4.67
N LEU A 200 16.83 7.68 4.30
CA LEU A 200 18.14 7.42 3.69
C LEU A 200 18.02 6.58 2.41
N LYS A 201 17.22 7.04 1.46
CA LYS A 201 17.21 6.43 0.12
C LYS A 201 18.31 7.02 -0.75
N LYS A 202 19.00 6.18 -1.51
CA LYS A 202 19.94 6.65 -2.53
C LYS A 202 19.17 7.21 -3.73
N VAL A 203 19.64 8.33 -4.27
CA VAL A 203 19.11 8.88 -5.52
C VAL A 203 19.40 7.90 -6.66
N ASN A 204 18.41 7.56 -7.45
CA ASN A 204 18.59 6.73 -8.64
C ASN A 204 19.36 7.53 -9.69
N GLN A 205 20.61 7.11 -9.96
CA GLN A 205 21.44 7.73 -11.00
C GLN A 205 21.19 7.12 -12.37
N LYS A 206 20.54 5.97 -12.45
CA LYS A 206 20.18 5.37 -13.74
C LYS A 206 18.98 6.14 -14.29
N GLY A 207 19.21 6.84 -15.42
CA GLY A 207 18.13 7.17 -16.33
C GLY A 207 17.52 5.85 -16.82
N GLU A 208 16.22 5.76 -16.73
CA GLU A 208 15.47 4.77 -17.48
C GLU A 208 15.61 5.02 -18.96
#